data_d3e5df0c2e5754f0210f47fce7f0253b
#
_entry.id   d3e5df0c2e5754f0210f47fce7f0253b
#
_cell.length_a   1.000
_cell.length_b   1.000
_cell.length_c   1.000
_cell.angle_alpha   90.00
_cell.angle_beta   90.00
_cell.angle_gamma   90.00
#
_symmetry.space_group_name_H-M   'P 1'
#
loop_
_entity.id
_entity.type
_entity.pdbx_description
1 polymer ?
#
loop_
_entity_poly.entity_id
_entity_poly.type
_entity_poly.pdbx_seq_one_letter_code
_entity_poly.pdbx_strand_id
1 'polypeptide(L)'
;GVGCQIEYNIKDNQIAYVNGIDGPANKNRLCVKGRFGFDYVNHSERLTKPLIRLENIKKDLHPSINFSNLYDYFREASWEEALEFASKGLLKLKNNEETKSSLAGFGSAKCSNEEAYLFQKLIRTGLQTNNVDHCTRLCHASSVAALLETIGSGAVTAPFYEVENSDV
;
A
#
# COMPACT_ATOMS: atom_id res chain seq x y z
N GLY A 1 -3.43 -1.76 11.06
CA GLY A 1 -3.45 -2.86 12.00
C GLY A 1 -4.67 -2.83 12.90
N VAL A 2 -4.51 -2.44 14.16
CA VAL A 2 -5.57 -2.52 15.17
C VAL A 2 -6.42 -1.25 15.33
N GLY A 3 -6.17 -0.20 14.53
CA GLY A 3 -6.95 1.04 14.57
C GLY A 3 -6.44 2.05 15.60
N CYS A 4 -5.15 2.07 15.88
CA CYS A 4 -4.54 3.04 16.79
C CYS A 4 -4.78 4.47 16.34
N GLN A 5 -5.20 5.32 17.27
CA GLN A 5 -5.28 6.76 17.06
C GLN A 5 -3.95 7.39 17.48
N ILE A 6 -3.46 8.29 16.63
CA ILE A 6 -2.14 8.91 16.76
C ILE A 6 -2.21 10.42 16.56
N GLU A 7 -1.26 11.10 17.15
CA GLU A 7 -1.02 12.53 16.98
C GLU A 7 0.35 12.74 16.36
N TYR A 8 0.40 13.43 15.23
CA TYR A 8 1.64 13.87 14.60
C TYR A 8 2.07 15.23 15.17
N ASN A 9 3.26 15.30 15.73
CA ASN A 9 3.86 16.56 16.16
C ASN A 9 4.79 17.07 15.06
N ILE A 10 4.40 18.17 14.46
CA ILE A 10 5.08 18.75 13.28
C ILE A 10 5.93 19.94 13.71
N LYS A 11 7.18 19.96 13.28
CA LYS A 11 8.10 21.10 13.41
C LYS A 11 8.82 21.30 12.08
N ASP A 12 8.90 22.53 11.63
CA ASP A 12 9.57 22.91 10.38
C ASP A 12 9.14 22.05 9.16
N ASN A 13 7.83 21.78 9.07
CA ASN A 13 7.21 20.93 8.05
C ASN A 13 7.71 19.47 8.03
N GLN A 14 8.23 19.00 9.15
CA GLN A 14 8.67 17.61 9.32
C GLN A 14 7.98 16.99 10.54
N ILE A 15 7.77 15.68 10.50
CA ILE A 15 7.27 14.94 11.66
C ILE A 15 8.41 14.83 12.66
N ALA A 16 8.29 15.52 13.80
CA ALA A 16 9.29 15.48 14.86
C ALA A 16 9.15 14.23 15.73
N TYR A 17 7.91 13.89 16.10
CA TYR A 17 7.57 12.67 16.83
C TYR A 17 6.09 12.36 16.74
N VAL A 18 5.72 11.14 17.12
CA VAL A 18 4.34 10.65 17.12
C VAL A 18 3.96 10.19 18.52
N ASN A 19 2.80 10.62 19.00
CA ASN A 19 2.17 10.14 20.23
C ASN A 19 0.93 9.32 19.93
N GLY A 20 0.63 8.35 20.80
CA GLY A 20 -0.71 7.78 20.88
C GLY A 20 -1.65 8.74 21.57
N ILE A 21 -2.88 8.82 21.11
CA ILE A 21 -3.97 9.48 21.84
C ILE A 21 -4.95 8.44 22.37
N ASP A 22 -5.85 8.87 23.25
CA ASP A 22 -6.78 7.96 23.90
C ASP A 22 -7.87 7.47 22.95
N GLY A 23 -7.48 6.52 22.10
CA GLY A 23 -8.38 5.84 21.20
C GLY A 23 -8.83 4.48 21.75
N PRO A 24 -9.98 3.96 21.30
CA PRO A 24 -10.55 2.71 21.81
C PRO A 24 -9.62 1.50 21.61
N ALA A 25 -8.79 1.53 20.55
CA ALA A 25 -7.90 0.43 20.24
C ALA A 25 -6.52 0.52 20.89
N ASN A 26 -6.05 1.67 21.33
CA ASN A 26 -4.66 1.83 21.80
C ASN A 26 -4.48 2.54 23.15
N LYS A 27 -5.48 3.28 23.64
CA LYS A 27 -5.44 3.95 24.98
C LYS A 27 -4.08 4.61 25.24
N ASN A 28 -3.70 5.57 24.42
CA ASN A 28 -2.42 6.31 24.47
C ASN A 28 -1.15 5.47 24.21
N ARG A 29 -1.27 4.18 23.91
CA ARG A 29 -0.12 3.30 23.67
C ARG A 29 0.15 3.14 22.18
N LEU A 30 1.40 2.96 21.83
CA LEU A 30 1.84 2.67 20.47
C LEU A 30 2.90 1.56 20.48
N CYS A 31 2.84 0.70 19.50
CA CYS A 31 3.95 -0.20 19.18
C CYS A 31 5.11 0.58 18.51
N VAL A 32 6.24 -0.07 18.34
CA VAL A 32 7.43 0.52 17.70
C VAL A 32 7.14 1.13 16.33
N LYS A 33 6.28 0.52 15.52
CA LYS A 33 5.93 1.04 14.19
C LYS A 33 5.11 2.32 14.26
N GLY A 34 4.12 2.38 15.16
CA GLY A 34 3.32 3.59 15.36
C GLY A 34 4.15 4.74 15.91
N ARG A 35 5.09 4.43 16.81
CA ARG A 35 5.93 5.42 17.48
C ARG A 35 7.04 5.96 16.59
N PHE A 36 7.72 5.12 15.82
CA PHE A 36 8.97 5.44 15.12
C PHE A 36 8.93 5.18 13.61
N GLY A 37 7.84 4.62 13.09
CA GLY A 37 7.75 4.20 11.69
C GLY A 37 7.49 5.32 10.68
N PHE A 38 7.78 6.58 11.00
CA PHE A 38 7.49 7.74 10.15
C PHE A 38 8.72 8.30 9.40
N ASP A 39 9.92 7.80 9.67
CA ASP A 39 11.18 8.34 9.11
C ASP A 39 11.19 8.38 7.58
N TYR A 40 10.51 7.43 6.93
CA TYR A 40 10.44 7.36 5.47
C TYR A 40 9.73 8.56 4.83
N VAL A 41 8.88 9.28 5.58
CA VAL A 41 8.11 10.41 5.04
C VAL A 41 9.02 11.54 4.57
N ASN A 42 10.07 11.81 5.35
CA ASN A 42 11.03 12.89 5.09
C ASN A 42 12.41 12.36 4.66
N HIS A 43 12.52 11.09 4.26
CA HIS A 43 13.78 10.51 3.86
C HIS A 43 14.33 11.19 2.60
N SER A 44 15.65 11.40 2.56
CA SER A 44 16.32 12.11 1.44
C SER A 44 16.17 11.38 0.10
N GLU A 45 16.04 10.07 0.12
CA GLU A 45 15.83 9.23 -1.07
C GLU A 45 14.34 9.01 -1.41
N ARG A 46 13.44 9.75 -0.75
CA ARG A 46 12.02 9.66 -1.09
C ARG A 46 11.76 10.28 -2.46
N LEU A 47 11.12 9.49 -3.34
CA LEU A 47 10.65 10.01 -4.62
C LEU A 47 9.45 10.95 -4.39
N THR A 48 9.59 12.19 -4.87
CA THR A 48 8.56 13.24 -4.72
C THR A 48 7.87 13.60 -6.04
N LYS A 49 8.38 13.05 -7.14
CA LYS A 49 7.82 13.22 -8.49
C LYS A 49 7.64 11.87 -9.17
N PRO A 50 6.68 11.76 -10.09
CA PRO A 50 6.59 10.59 -10.94
C PRO A 50 7.84 10.39 -11.80
N LEU A 51 8.17 9.15 -12.06
CA LEU A 51 9.29 8.78 -12.92
C LEU A 51 8.80 7.95 -14.11
N ILE A 52 9.23 8.31 -15.30
CA ILE A 52 8.98 7.55 -16.52
C ILE A 52 10.30 6.96 -17.02
N ARG A 53 10.29 5.66 -17.33
CA ARG A 53 11.46 4.98 -17.89
C ARG A 53 11.87 5.62 -19.22
N LEU A 54 13.17 5.78 -19.44
CA LEU A 54 13.72 6.25 -20.70
C LEU A 54 13.43 5.23 -21.82
N GLU A 55 13.09 5.72 -23.02
CA GLU A 55 12.65 4.88 -24.13
C GLU A 55 13.72 3.89 -24.62
N ASN A 56 14.99 4.28 -24.55
CA ASN A 56 16.13 3.46 -24.93
C ASN A 56 16.51 2.39 -23.92
N ILE A 57 15.91 2.40 -22.73
CA ILE A 57 16.21 1.45 -21.65
C ILE A 57 15.24 0.28 -21.69
N LYS A 58 15.74 -0.91 -21.98
CA LYS A 58 14.96 -2.14 -21.94
C LYS A 58 14.63 -2.53 -20.49
N LYS A 59 13.49 -3.19 -20.30
CA LYS A 59 13.15 -3.79 -19.01
C LYS A 59 14.09 -4.97 -18.74
N ASP A 60 14.64 -5.01 -17.55
CA ASP A 60 15.47 -6.10 -17.05
C ASP A 60 14.74 -6.77 -15.87
N LEU A 61 14.90 -8.08 -15.73
CA LEU A 61 14.36 -8.86 -14.61
C LEU A 61 15.19 -8.65 -13.32
N HIS A 62 16.48 -8.30 -13.46
CA HIS A 62 17.41 -8.10 -12.35
C HIS A 62 18.17 -6.77 -12.50
N PRO A 63 17.47 -5.63 -12.52
CA PRO A 63 18.12 -4.36 -12.75
C PRO A 63 18.97 -3.95 -11.55
N SER A 64 20.19 -3.48 -11.81
CA SER A 64 21.07 -2.89 -10.80
C SER A 64 20.74 -1.41 -10.57
N ILE A 65 19.48 -1.10 -10.29
CA ILE A 65 18.98 0.26 -10.07
C ILE A 65 19.02 0.59 -8.58
N ASN A 66 19.63 1.71 -8.26
CA ASN A 66 19.65 2.30 -6.92
C ASN A 66 19.44 3.82 -7.03
N PHE A 67 19.41 4.52 -5.91
CA PHE A 67 19.16 5.95 -5.92
C PHE A 67 20.25 6.76 -6.65
N SER A 68 21.50 6.31 -6.62
CA SER A 68 22.61 7.05 -7.25
C SER A 68 22.62 6.98 -8.79
N ASN A 69 22.02 5.94 -9.37
CA ASN A 69 21.93 5.76 -10.83
C ASN A 69 20.49 5.78 -11.37
N LEU A 70 19.55 6.24 -10.56
CA LEU A 70 18.11 6.22 -10.89
C LEU A 70 17.82 6.95 -12.20
N TYR A 71 18.44 8.12 -12.39
CA TYR A 71 18.22 8.97 -13.57
C TYR A 71 18.92 8.48 -14.85
N ASP A 72 19.76 7.46 -14.76
CA ASP A 72 20.27 6.74 -15.94
C ASP A 72 19.17 5.88 -16.58
N TYR A 73 18.15 5.54 -15.81
CA TYR A 73 17.04 4.67 -16.23
C TYR A 73 15.71 5.40 -16.38
N PHE A 74 15.52 6.49 -15.66
CA PHE A 74 14.26 7.21 -15.57
C PHE A 74 14.45 8.71 -15.69
N ARG A 75 13.41 9.38 -16.15
CA ARG A 75 13.32 10.84 -16.10
C ARG A 75 12.12 11.26 -15.22
N GLU A 76 12.19 12.42 -14.62
CA GLU A 76 11.07 13.06 -13.96
C GLU A 76 9.96 13.40 -14.97
N ALA A 77 8.73 13.34 -14.51
CA ALA A 77 7.54 13.71 -15.26
C ALA A 77 6.56 14.47 -14.39
N SER A 78 5.62 15.20 -15.00
CA SER A 78 4.46 15.70 -14.27
C SER A 78 3.49 14.55 -13.95
N TRP A 79 2.56 14.78 -13.02
CA TRP A 79 1.51 13.82 -12.72
C TRP A 79 0.60 13.56 -13.94
N GLU A 80 0.27 14.61 -14.69
CA GLU A 80 -0.54 14.51 -15.90
C GLU A 80 0.13 13.61 -16.94
N GLU A 81 1.42 13.87 -17.22
CA GLU A 81 2.20 13.09 -18.17
C GLU A 81 2.31 11.62 -17.74
N ALA A 82 2.62 11.38 -16.46
CA ALA A 82 2.79 10.03 -15.94
C ALA A 82 1.48 9.22 -15.98
N LEU A 83 0.37 9.85 -15.61
CA LEU A 83 -0.96 9.24 -15.64
C LEU A 83 -1.41 8.96 -17.09
N GLU A 84 -1.16 9.90 -18.00
CA GLU A 84 -1.45 9.70 -19.43
C GLU A 84 -0.61 8.55 -20.02
N PHE A 85 0.67 8.51 -19.72
CA PHE A 85 1.56 7.43 -20.15
C PHE A 85 1.10 6.07 -19.64
N ALA A 86 0.79 5.97 -18.33
CA ALA A 86 0.32 4.74 -17.71
C ALA A 86 -1.03 4.29 -18.27
N SER A 87 -1.99 5.21 -18.40
CA SER A 87 -3.31 4.89 -18.92
C SER A 87 -3.28 4.44 -20.37
N LYS A 88 -2.51 5.10 -21.25
CA LYS A 88 -2.30 4.67 -22.63
C LYS A 88 -1.74 3.25 -22.70
N GLY A 89 -0.74 2.93 -21.87
CA GLY A 89 -0.15 1.60 -21.80
C GLY A 89 -1.15 0.53 -21.39
N LEU A 90 -1.90 0.79 -20.30
CA LEU A 90 -2.92 -0.14 -19.80
C LEU A 90 -4.08 -0.33 -20.79
N LEU A 91 -4.57 0.75 -21.40
CA LEU A 91 -5.64 0.70 -22.40
C LEU A 91 -5.21 -0.08 -23.66
N LYS A 92 -3.95 0.06 -24.10
CA LYS A 92 -3.41 -0.72 -25.22
C LYS A 92 -3.49 -2.22 -24.92
N LEU A 93 -3.14 -2.64 -23.70
CA LEU A 93 -3.22 -4.04 -23.29
C LEU A 93 -4.67 -4.51 -23.15
N LYS A 94 -5.52 -3.68 -22.52
CA LYS A 94 -6.95 -3.96 -22.31
C LYS A 94 -7.70 -4.18 -23.62
N ASN A 95 -7.42 -3.34 -24.65
CA ASN A 95 -8.13 -3.35 -25.92
C ASN A 95 -7.59 -4.37 -26.94
N ASN A 96 -6.58 -5.16 -26.56
CA ASN A 96 -6.03 -6.22 -27.39
C ASN A 96 -6.44 -7.58 -26.81
N GLU A 97 -7.13 -8.39 -27.62
CA GLU A 97 -7.67 -9.70 -27.24
C GLU A 97 -6.59 -10.67 -26.73
N GLU A 98 -5.37 -10.60 -27.27
CA GLU A 98 -4.26 -11.46 -26.86
C GLU A 98 -3.66 -11.09 -25.50
N THR A 99 -3.76 -9.81 -25.10
CA THR A 99 -3.08 -9.29 -23.88
C THR A 99 -4.01 -8.88 -22.77
N LYS A 100 -5.32 -8.74 -23.01
CA LYS A 100 -6.28 -8.32 -21.99
C LYS A 100 -6.30 -9.24 -20.76
N SER A 101 -6.07 -10.54 -20.93
CA SER A 101 -6.01 -11.51 -19.85
C SER A 101 -4.72 -11.43 -19.01
N SER A 102 -3.71 -10.71 -19.50
CA SER A 102 -2.43 -10.49 -18.79
C SER A 102 -2.48 -9.36 -17.78
N LEU A 103 -3.61 -8.63 -17.72
CA LEU A 103 -3.78 -7.54 -16.74
C LEU A 103 -4.13 -8.11 -15.38
N ALA A 104 -3.42 -7.68 -14.36
CA ALA A 104 -3.67 -8.01 -12.98
C ALA A 104 -3.35 -6.83 -12.06
N GLY A 105 -3.96 -6.80 -10.88
CA GLY A 105 -3.70 -5.82 -9.85
C GLY A 105 -3.33 -6.47 -8.52
N PHE A 106 -2.28 -5.97 -7.88
CA PHE A 106 -1.84 -6.40 -6.56
C PHE A 106 -1.94 -5.25 -5.56
N GLY A 107 -2.88 -5.36 -4.63
CA GLY A 107 -3.08 -4.40 -3.56
C GLY A 107 -2.13 -4.58 -2.38
N SER A 108 -2.18 -3.65 -1.45
CA SER A 108 -1.35 -3.64 -0.25
C SER A 108 -2.18 -3.40 1.01
N ALA A 109 -1.76 -3.99 2.14
CA ALA A 109 -2.29 -3.66 3.46
C ALA A 109 -1.82 -2.30 3.99
N LYS A 110 -0.86 -1.67 3.32
CA LYS A 110 -0.32 -0.35 3.70
C LYS A 110 -1.03 0.78 2.95
N CYS A 111 -2.34 0.74 2.93
CA CYS A 111 -3.19 1.77 2.34
C CYS A 111 -4.44 1.96 3.19
N SER A 112 -5.16 3.05 2.95
CA SER A 112 -6.48 3.28 3.53
C SER A 112 -7.54 2.36 2.91
N ASN A 113 -8.69 2.23 3.55
CA ASN A 113 -9.83 1.50 2.99
C ASN A 113 -10.32 2.11 1.68
N GLU A 114 -10.26 3.43 1.57
CA GLU A 114 -10.62 4.19 0.38
C GLU A 114 -9.70 3.85 -0.80
N GLU A 115 -8.39 3.81 -0.56
CA GLU A 115 -7.40 3.40 -1.58
C GLU A 115 -7.62 1.95 -2.02
N ALA A 116 -7.86 1.04 -1.09
CA ALA A 116 -8.15 -0.37 -1.40
C ALA A 116 -9.42 -0.51 -2.26
N TYR A 117 -10.49 0.24 -1.91
CA TYR A 117 -11.71 0.28 -2.70
C TYR A 117 -11.48 0.84 -4.11
N LEU A 118 -10.80 1.98 -4.22
CA LEU A 118 -10.52 2.63 -5.51
C LEU A 118 -9.62 1.76 -6.38
N PHE A 119 -8.63 1.10 -5.78
CA PHE A 119 -7.77 0.16 -6.49
C PHE A 119 -8.56 -1.02 -7.06
N GLN A 120 -9.40 -1.66 -6.26
CA GLN A 120 -10.26 -2.75 -6.74
C GLN A 120 -11.23 -2.27 -7.83
N LYS A 121 -11.80 -1.09 -7.68
CA LYS A 121 -12.68 -0.47 -8.67
C LYS A 121 -11.93 -0.21 -9.99
N LEU A 122 -10.70 0.32 -9.93
CA LEU A 122 -9.87 0.51 -11.11
C LEU A 122 -9.64 -0.80 -11.86
N ILE A 123 -9.27 -1.87 -11.15
CA ILE A 123 -8.98 -3.16 -11.78
C ILE A 123 -10.25 -3.76 -12.39
N ARG A 124 -11.34 -3.82 -11.63
CA ARG A 124 -12.57 -4.49 -12.07
C ARG A 124 -13.37 -3.71 -13.10
N THR A 125 -13.58 -2.41 -12.88
CA THR A 125 -14.38 -1.59 -13.81
C THR A 125 -13.51 -0.87 -14.85
N GLY A 126 -12.36 -0.35 -14.46
CA GLY A 126 -11.44 0.34 -15.37
C GLY A 126 -10.77 -0.62 -16.33
N LEU A 127 -10.10 -1.64 -15.83
CA LEU A 127 -9.38 -2.63 -16.66
C LEU A 127 -10.24 -3.84 -17.07
N GLN A 128 -11.43 -4.00 -16.50
CA GLN A 128 -12.38 -5.07 -16.82
C GLN A 128 -11.79 -6.49 -16.60
N THR A 129 -11.03 -6.67 -15.52
CA THR A 129 -10.50 -7.98 -15.13
C THR A 129 -10.79 -8.26 -13.65
N ASN A 130 -10.97 -9.54 -13.32
CA ASN A 130 -11.06 -10.01 -11.93
C ASN A 130 -9.72 -10.50 -11.37
N ASN A 131 -8.63 -10.32 -12.11
CA ASN A 131 -7.28 -10.65 -11.67
C ASN A 131 -6.80 -9.60 -10.67
N VAL A 132 -7.40 -9.57 -9.49
CA VAL A 132 -7.04 -8.66 -8.40
C VAL A 132 -6.85 -9.46 -7.12
N ASP A 133 -5.75 -9.22 -6.44
CA ASP A 133 -5.42 -9.87 -5.18
C ASP A 133 -4.73 -8.86 -4.24
N HIS A 134 -4.42 -9.29 -3.06
CA HIS A 134 -3.89 -8.46 -1.98
C HIS A 134 -2.81 -9.22 -1.22
N CYS A 135 -1.90 -8.51 -0.55
CA CYS A 135 -0.83 -9.13 0.22
C CYS A 135 -1.34 -10.10 1.30
N THR A 136 -2.56 -9.92 1.77
CA THR A 136 -3.26 -10.81 2.73
C THR A 136 -3.31 -12.26 2.26
N ARG A 137 -3.31 -12.52 0.95
CA ARG A 137 -3.27 -13.86 0.37
C ARG A 137 -2.13 -14.71 0.93
N LEU A 138 -0.98 -14.12 1.14
CA LEU A 138 0.21 -14.78 1.68
C LEU A 138 0.48 -14.41 3.15
N CYS A 139 0.00 -13.26 3.60
CA CYS A 139 0.28 -12.71 4.92
C CYS A 139 -0.49 -13.43 6.03
N HIS A 140 -1.82 -13.51 5.95
CA HIS A 140 -2.64 -14.15 6.99
C HIS A 140 -3.88 -14.89 6.46
N ALA A 141 -3.80 -15.44 5.25
CA ALA A 141 -4.90 -16.24 4.71
C ALA A 141 -5.23 -17.44 5.61
N SER A 142 -4.23 -18.07 6.23
CA SER A 142 -4.41 -19.13 7.22
C SER A 142 -5.15 -18.64 8.47
N SER A 143 -4.84 -17.43 8.95
CA SER A 143 -5.54 -16.82 10.09
C SER A 143 -7.00 -16.52 9.75
N VAL A 144 -7.27 -16.02 8.54
CA VAL A 144 -8.64 -15.80 8.06
C VAL A 144 -9.43 -17.10 7.99
N ALA A 145 -8.83 -18.17 7.46
CA ALA A 145 -9.45 -19.49 7.42
C ALA A 145 -9.78 -20.00 8.83
N ALA A 146 -8.82 -19.95 9.74
CA ALA A 146 -9.01 -20.37 11.13
C ALA A 146 -10.10 -19.55 11.85
N LEU A 147 -10.11 -18.23 11.68
CA LEU A 147 -11.16 -17.37 12.25
C LEU A 147 -12.55 -17.66 11.68
N LEU A 148 -12.66 -17.91 10.38
CA LEU A 148 -13.92 -18.29 9.74
C LEU A 148 -14.45 -19.63 10.28
N GLU A 149 -13.58 -20.60 10.49
CA GLU A 149 -13.95 -21.91 11.04
C GLU A 149 -14.33 -21.85 12.51
N THR A 150 -13.70 -20.99 13.31
CA THR A 150 -13.88 -20.94 14.76
C THR A 150 -14.95 -19.96 15.22
N ILE A 151 -14.93 -18.74 14.73
CA ILE A 151 -15.81 -17.64 15.16
C ILE A 151 -16.74 -17.13 14.05
N GLY A 152 -16.67 -17.68 12.83
CA GLY A 152 -17.50 -17.30 11.69
C GLY A 152 -17.17 -15.94 11.08
N SER A 153 -16.07 -15.32 11.44
CA SER A 153 -15.62 -14.02 10.91
C SER A 153 -14.13 -14.06 10.55
N GLY A 154 -13.78 -13.56 9.39
CA GLY A 154 -12.38 -13.45 8.95
C GLY A 154 -11.62 -12.27 9.56
N ALA A 155 -12.22 -11.52 10.48
CA ALA A 155 -11.63 -10.35 11.13
C ALA A 155 -11.62 -10.52 12.66
N VAL A 156 -10.63 -9.93 13.32
CA VAL A 156 -10.56 -9.85 14.78
C VAL A 156 -11.73 -9.01 15.30
N THR A 157 -12.47 -9.52 16.28
CA THR A 157 -13.66 -8.91 16.83
C THR A 157 -13.47 -8.34 18.25
N ALA A 158 -12.45 -8.79 18.99
CA ALA A 158 -12.15 -8.34 20.34
C ALA A 158 -11.04 -7.26 20.32
N PRO A 159 -11.24 -6.12 21.01
CA PRO A 159 -10.19 -5.14 21.21
C PRO A 159 -9.12 -5.66 22.17
N PHE A 160 -7.88 -5.18 22.04
CA PHE A 160 -6.74 -5.72 22.78
C PHE A 160 -6.87 -5.57 24.31
N TYR A 161 -7.60 -4.59 24.80
CA TYR A 161 -7.80 -4.38 26.24
C TYR A 161 -8.71 -5.44 26.88
N GLU A 162 -9.46 -6.19 26.09
CA GLU A 162 -10.25 -7.31 26.63
C GLU A 162 -9.38 -8.46 27.12
N VAL A 163 -8.09 -8.47 26.76
CA VAL A 163 -7.13 -9.42 27.32
C VAL A 163 -7.04 -9.31 28.83
N GLU A 164 -7.21 -8.09 29.39
CA GLU A 164 -7.19 -7.85 30.85
C GLU A 164 -8.41 -8.49 31.56
N ASN A 165 -9.48 -8.75 30.84
CA ASN A 165 -10.74 -9.30 31.33
C ASN A 165 -10.91 -10.80 31.02
N SER A 166 -9.89 -11.41 30.42
CA SER A 166 -9.94 -12.82 30.04
C SER A 166 -9.38 -13.70 31.15
N ASP A 167 -10.01 -14.85 31.38
CA ASP A 167 -9.61 -15.80 32.43
C ASP A 167 -8.39 -16.66 32.02
N VAL A 168 -8.10 -16.74 30.72
CA VAL A 168 -6.98 -17.48 30.13
C VAL A 168 -6.38 -16.73 28.95
#